data_6741fd50935eec426c2c775740b27090
#
_entry.id   6741fd50935eec426c2c775740b27090
#
_cell.length_a   1.000
_cell.length_b   1.000
_cell.length_c   1.000
_cell.angle_alpha   90.00
_cell.angle_beta   90.00
_cell.angle_gamma   90.00
#
_symmetry.space_group_name_H-M   'P 1'
#
loop_
_entity.id
_entity.type
_entity.pdbx_description
1 polymer ?
#
loop_
_entity_poly.entity_id
_entity_poly.type
_entity_poly.pdbx_seq_one_letter_code
_entity_poly.pdbx_strand_id
1 'polypeptide(L)'
;LTEIEQAIASVKEICDLPIIASMSVREDGNLIYGTRPESFTSSLEEWGVDAIGLNCSVGPHFMLETLETIVKLTNKPISAMPNAGFPRVIEGRSIYLTSAEYMAEYARRFIQLGVKIIGGCCGTDESHIKLMRKAINSIIPHKRPTIVTVSKEMIEKVEPIPVAQRSNLGKKLAAGEFVTSVEITPPRGCDPKRVLKSTEKLKENGVDAINIPDGPRALTRMSAQHLSILIKQQVGIEPVLHYTCRDRNLLGMMSDMLGLAAMGIKNLLIITGDPPKMGNFPDATAVFDVDSIGLTHMVNNLNHGIDLGGNQIGCSTGYLIGVGLNPCAIDIENEMQRFRWKVNAGADFAITQPVFDVRNLVEFLGKIKDLNIPIIAGIWPLISLRNAEFMNNEVPGISVPEDIMERMRQAKSKEEALQEGIEIAREMIRQLKDHVQGIQVSAPFGKVKYALEVLAALDDLF
;
A
#
# COMPACT_ATOMS: atom_id res chain seq x y z
N LEU A 1 -17.28 -10.46 9.77
CA LEU A 1 -18.66 -10.94 9.71
C LEU A 1 -18.93 -12.10 10.67
N THR A 2 -18.02 -13.05 10.82
CA THR A 2 -18.20 -14.26 11.64
C THR A 2 -18.62 -13.99 13.09
N GLU A 3 -18.05 -12.96 13.72
CA GLU A 3 -18.37 -12.62 15.10
C GLU A 3 -19.84 -12.17 15.28
N ILE A 4 -20.30 -11.27 14.41
CA ILE A 4 -21.69 -10.79 14.45
C ILE A 4 -22.70 -11.88 14.05
N GLU A 5 -22.32 -12.79 13.15
CA GLU A 5 -23.12 -13.97 12.78
C GLU A 5 -23.38 -14.86 14.01
N GLN A 6 -22.32 -15.18 14.75
CA GLN A 6 -22.45 -15.99 15.96
C GLN A 6 -23.27 -15.28 17.05
N ALA A 7 -23.10 -13.96 17.20
CA ALA A 7 -23.88 -13.18 18.13
C ALA A 7 -25.37 -13.19 17.78
N ILE A 8 -25.72 -13.02 16.49
CA ILE A 8 -27.11 -13.09 16.01
C ILE A 8 -27.71 -14.48 16.26
N ALA A 9 -26.96 -15.53 15.90
CA ALA A 9 -27.41 -16.91 16.13
C ALA A 9 -27.70 -17.19 17.62
N SER A 10 -26.77 -16.81 18.50
CA SER A 10 -26.93 -16.98 19.95
C SER A 10 -28.11 -16.22 20.53
N VAL A 11 -28.39 -14.99 20.08
CA VAL A 11 -29.55 -14.22 20.53
C VAL A 11 -30.84 -14.91 20.10
N LYS A 12 -30.93 -15.42 18.88
CA LYS A 12 -32.10 -16.13 18.37
C LYS A 12 -32.40 -17.46 19.09
N GLU A 13 -31.38 -18.09 19.63
CA GLU A 13 -31.56 -19.31 20.46
C GLU A 13 -32.17 -18.99 21.83
N ILE A 14 -32.01 -17.77 22.34
CA ILE A 14 -32.36 -17.40 23.70
C ILE A 14 -33.68 -16.63 23.76
N CYS A 15 -34.00 -15.78 22.74
CA CYS A 15 -35.19 -14.95 22.77
C CYS A 15 -35.70 -14.57 21.37
N ASP A 16 -36.97 -14.16 21.33
CA ASP A 16 -37.66 -13.69 20.10
C ASP A 16 -37.70 -12.14 19.99
N LEU A 17 -36.78 -11.43 20.64
CA LEU A 17 -36.74 -9.98 20.56
C LEU A 17 -36.23 -9.50 19.20
N PRO A 18 -36.75 -8.34 18.69
CA PRO A 18 -36.22 -7.76 17.45
C PRO A 18 -34.74 -7.43 17.55
N ILE A 19 -33.97 -7.80 16.52
CA ILE A 19 -32.52 -7.62 16.45
C ILE A 19 -32.20 -6.46 15.52
N ILE A 20 -31.49 -5.44 16.03
CA ILE A 20 -30.84 -4.41 15.25
C ILE A 20 -29.35 -4.76 15.17
N ALA A 21 -28.86 -5.18 14.01
CA ALA A 21 -27.44 -5.46 13.82
C ALA A 21 -26.76 -4.24 13.16
N SER A 22 -25.79 -3.67 13.88
CA SER A 22 -25.07 -2.47 13.43
C SER A 22 -23.62 -2.77 13.09
N MET A 23 -23.21 -2.32 11.92
CA MET A 23 -21.82 -2.45 11.42
C MET A 23 -21.08 -1.13 11.60
N SER A 24 -19.78 -1.22 11.86
CA SER A 24 -18.88 -0.07 11.84
C SER A 24 -18.12 -0.05 10.52
N VAL A 25 -18.26 1.04 9.78
CA VAL A 25 -17.62 1.22 8.47
C VAL A 25 -16.49 2.23 8.55
N ARG A 26 -15.54 2.11 7.62
CA ARG A 26 -14.49 3.08 7.38
C ARG A 26 -15.00 4.19 6.45
N GLU A 27 -14.15 5.19 6.17
CA GLU A 27 -14.44 6.30 5.26
C GLU A 27 -14.80 5.84 3.84
N ASP A 28 -14.25 4.70 3.41
CA ASP A 28 -14.53 4.07 2.12
C ASP A 28 -15.84 3.27 2.09
N GLY A 29 -16.63 3.30 3.17
CA GLY A 29 -17.86 2.55 3.33
C GLY A 29 -17.70 1.06 3.62
N ASN A 30 -16.47 0.52 3.60
CA ASN A 30 -16.19 -0.89 3.85
C ASN A 30 -16.00 -1.15 5.35
N LEU A 31 -16.15 -2.42 5.75
CA LEU A 31 -15.76 -2.86 7.08
C LEU A 31 -14.22 -2.85 7.22
N ILE A 32 -13.73 -2.98 8.45
CA ILE A 32 -12.29 -2.93 8.76
C ILE A 32 -11.42 -3.89 7.93
N TYR A 33 -11.98 -5.02 7.51
CA TYR A 33 -11.32 -6.03 6.67
C TYR A 33 -11.72 -5.95 5.18
N GLY A 34 -12.27 -4.81 4.72
CA GLY A 34 -12.57 -4.57 3.32
C GLY A 34 -13.89 -5.20 2.81
N THR A 35 -14.75 -5.73 3.70
CA THR A 35 -16.06 -6.25 3.29
C THR A 35 -16.95 -5.08 2.84
N ARG A 36 -17.49 -5.17 1.64
CA ARG A 36 -18.32 -4.13 1.01
C ARG A 36 -19.72 -4.04 1.59
N PRO A 37 -20.40 -2.88 1.49
CA PRO A 37 -21.78 -2.69 1.93
C PRO A 37 -22.75 -3.72 1.37
N GLU A 38 -22.60 -4.10 0.09
CA GLU A 38 -23.45 -5.09 -0.56
C GLU A 38 -23.34 -6.46 0.11
N SER A 39 -22.11 -6.87 0.44
CA SER A 39 -21.85 -8.17 1.03
C SER A 39 -22.38 -8.26 2.46
N PHE A 40 -22.06 -7.27 3.32
CA PHE A 40 -22.52 -7.37 4.71
C PHE A 40 -24.03 -7.12 4.83
N THR A 41 -24.65 -6.31 3.96
CA THR A 41 -26.09 -6.14 3.93
C THR A 41 -26.81 -7.43 3.58
N SER A 42 -26.34 -8.13 2.53
CA SER A 42 -26.88 -9.43 2.14
C SER A 42 -26.75 -10.47 3.26
N SER A 43 -25.60 -10.55 3.92
CA SER A 43 -25.39 -11.47 5.05
C SER A 43 -26.35 -11.16 6.21
N LEU A 44 -26.51 -9.90 6.58
CA LEU A 44 -27.44 -9.50 7.66
C LEU A 44 -28.90 -9.83 7.32
N GLU A 45 -29.30 -9.70 6.04
CA GLU A 45 -30.63 -10.12 5.59
C GLU A 45 -30.81 -11.64 5.70
N GLU A 46 -29.82 -12.41 5.24
CA GLU A 46 -29.83 -13.88 5.31
C GLU A 46 -29.89 -14.37 6.75
N TRP A 47 -29.14 -13.72 7.65
CA TRP A 47 -29.21 -14.04 9.09
C TRP A 47 -30.49 -13.58 9.76
N GLY A 48 -31.39 -12.90 9.04
CA GLY A 48 -32.75 -12.61 9.47
C GLY A 48 -32.83 -11.59 10.61
N VAL A 49 -31.99 -10.55 10.61
CA VAL A 49 -32.12 -9.40 11.55
C VAL A 49 -33.35 -8.56 11.20
N ASP A 50 -33.89 -7.83 12.17
CA ASP A 50 -35.09 -6.99 11.97
C ASP A 50 -34.77 -5.60 11.44
N ALA A 51 -33.59 -5.07 11.77
CA ALA A 51 -33.09 -3.83 11.24
C ALA A 51 -31.56 -3.90 10.99
N ILE A 52 -31.08 -3.19 9.96
CA ILE A 52 -29.67 -3.08 9.62
C ILE A 52 -29.19 -1.68 10.00
N GLY A 53 -28.08 -1.61 10.74
CA GLY A 53 -27.54 -0.35 11.24
C GLY A 53 -26.12 -0.06 10.80
N LEU A 54 -25.79 1.24 10.79
CA LEU A 54 -24.41 1.72 10.85
C LEU A 54 -24.19 2.48 12.15
N ASN A 55 -23.10 2.18 12.85
CA ASN A 55 -22.80 2.76 14.14
C ASN A 55 -21.32 3.09 14.25
N CYS A 56 -21.00 4.28 14.78
CA CYS A 56 -19.64 4.68 15.13
C CYS A 56 -18.67 4.82 13.93
N SER A 57 -17.39 4.90 14.22
CA SER A 57 -16.22 4.97 13.33
C SER A 57 -16.13 6.19 12.45
N VAL A 58 -17.22 6.58 11.80
CA VAL A 58 -17.26 7.71 10.86
C VAL A 58 -18.26 8.80 11.30
N GLY A 59 -18.04 10.01 10.78
CA GLY A 59 -18.99 11.11 10.89
C GLY A 59 -20.19 10.96 9.93
N PRO A 60 -21.18 11.88 10.00
CA PRO A 60 -22.42 11.75 9.27
C PRO A 60 -22.28 11.80 7.75
N HIS A 61 -21.24 12.45 7.23
CA HIS A 61 -20.97 12.54 5.79
C HIS A 61 -20.69 11.17 5.18
N PHE A 62 -19.65 10.49 5.65
CA PHE A 62 -19.26 9.16 5.14
C PHE A 62 -20.32 8.09 5.44
N MET A 63 -21.02 8.24 6.57
CA MET A 63 -22.14 7.35 6.87
C MET A 63 -23.28 7.50 5.87
N LEU A 64 -23.57 8.73 5.41
CA LEU A 64 -24.58 8.98 4.38
C LEU A 64 -24.24 8.28 3.07
N GLU A 65 -23.01 8.40 2.60
CA GLU A 65 -22.55 7.75 1.36
C GLU A 65 -22.73 6.22 1.41
N THR A 66 -22.37 5.60 2.53
CA THR A 66 -22.59 4.16 2.72
C THR A 66 -24.09 3.81 2.77
N LEU A 67 -24.91 4.63 3.42
CA LEU A 67 -26.36 4.45 3.52
C LEU A 67 -27.04 4.55 2.14
N GLU A 68 -26.55 5.40 1.22
CA GLU A 68 -27.05 5.50 -0.16
C GLU A 68 -26.92 4.18 -0.92
N THR A 69 -25.95 3.37 -0.57
CA THR A 69 -25.78 2.00 -1.09
C THR A 69 -26.74 1.05 -0.38
N ILE A 70 -26.76 1.03 0.96
CA ILE A 70 -27.55 0.08 1.74
C ILE A 70 -29.04 0.19 1.49
N VAL A 71 -29.58 1.42 1.36
CA VAL A 71 -31.03 1.63 1.15
C VAL A 71 -31.58 1.03 -0.13
N LYS A 72 -30.71 0.78 -1.11
CA LYS A 72 -31.07 0.16 -2.39
C LYS A 72 -31.06 -1.37 -2.33
N LEU A 73 -30.46 -1.94 -1.29
CA LEU A 73 -30.19 -3.38 -1.17
C LEU A 73 -31.16 -4.09 -0.23
N THR A 74 -31.87 -3.36 0.66
CA THR A 74 -32.73 -3.97 1.68
C THR A 74 -34.03 -3.22 1.88
N ASN A 75 -35.09 -3.96 2.20
CA ASN A 75 -36.38 -3.40 2.66
C ASN A 75 -36.46 -3.24 4.17
N LYS A 76 -35.50 -3.79 4.92
CA LYS A 76 -35.50 -3.73 6.38
C LYS A 76 -35.34 -2.28 6.87
N PRO A 77 -35.86 -1.94 8.04
CA PRO A 77 -35.55 -0.67 8.69
C PRO A 77 -34.04 -0.43 8.79
N ILE A 78 -33.61 0.81 8.53
CA ILE A 78 -32.20 1.18 8.61
C ILE A 78 -32.00 2.10 9.81
N SER A 79 -30.91 1.84 10.56
CA SER A 79 -30.43 2.63 11.68
C SER A 79 -29.13 3.36 11.33
N ALA A 80 -29.02 4.65 11.70
CA ALA A 80 -27.83 5.48 11.49
C ALA A 80 -27.43 6.18 12.81
N MET A 81 -26.22 5.86 13.29
CA MET A 81 -25.67 6.39 14.54
C MET A 81 -24.22 6.88 14.35
N PRO A 82 -24.04 8.01 13.62
CA PRO A 82 -22.70 8.55 13.36
C PRO A 82 -22.04 9.15 14.59
N ASN A 83 -20.72 9.27 14.55
CA ASN A 83 -19.97 10.11 15.49
C ASN A 83 -20.21 11.60 15.17
N ALA A 84 -19.93 12.48 16.13
CA ALA A 84 -19.86 13.92 15.89
C ALA A 84 -18.57 14.32 15.14
N GLY A 85 -18.37 13.70 13.95
CA GLY A 85 -17.18 13.83 13.13
C GLY A 85 -16.04 12.87 13.51
N PHE A 86 -14.83 13.15 13.01
CA PHE A 86 -13.63 12.39 13.38
C PHE A 86 -13.03 12.89 14.69
N PRO A 87 -12.51 11.97 15.53
CA PRO A 87 -11.79 12.38 16.72
C PRO A 87 -10.46 13.05 16.36
N ARG A 88 -10.21 14.23 16.92
CA ARG A 88 -8.87 14.83 16.97
C ARG A 88 -8.25 14.49 18.31
N VAL A 89 -7.05 13.95 18.29
CA VAL A 89 -6.32 13.68 19.53
C VAL A 89 -5.56 14.95 19.93
N ILE A 90 -5.99 15.60 21.03
CA ILE A 90 -5.33 16.74 21.63
C ILE A 90 -4.94 16.34 23.06
N GLU A 91 -3.66 16.39 23.38
CA GLU A 91 -3.11 16.00 24.70
C GLU A 91 -3.58 14.59 25.16
N GLY A 92 -3.62 13.63 24.23
CA GLY A 92 -4.03 12.25 24.51
C GLY A 92 -5.55 12.05 24.71
N ARG A 93 -6.38 13.08 24.46
CA ARG A 93 -7.85 13.01 24.53
C ARG A 93 -8.46 13.11 23.13
N SER A 94 -9.42 12.25 22.83
CA SER A 94 -10.20 12.35 21.60
C SER A 94 -11.26 13.44 21.73
N ILE A 95 -11.16 14.48 20.91
CA ILE A 95 -12.11 15.60 20.85
C ILE A 95 -12.85 15.51 19.52
N TYR A 96 -14.18 15.62 19.59
CA TYR A 96 -15.08 15.64 18.43
C TYR A 96 -15.53 17.08 18.21
N LEU A 97 -15.41 17.60 16.98
CA LEU A 97 -15.61 19.02 16.68
C LEU A 97 -16.83 19.31 15.81
N THR A 98 -17.61 18.29 15.46
CA THR A 98 -18.81 18.49 14.63
C THR A 98 -19.93 19.10 15.46
N SER A 99 -20.53 20.20 14.96
CA SER A 99 -21.57 20.90 15.69
C SER A 99 -22.91 20.15 15.62
N ALA A 100 -23.80 20.46 16.60
CA ALA A 100 -25.12 19.88 16.66
C ALA A 100 -26.00 20.29 15.46
N GLU A 101 -25.79 21.49 14.87
CA GLU A 101 -26.46 21.95 13.66
C GLU A 101 -26.07 21.11 12.44
N TYR A 102 -24.82 20.80 12.32
CA TYR A 102 -24.34 19.93 11.23
C TYR A 102 -24.91 18.51 11.33
N MET A 103 -24.93 17.94 12.51
CA MET A 103 -25.59 16.65 12.77
C MET A 103 -27.09 16.69 12.47
N ALA A 104 -27.75 17.78 12.80
CA ALA A 104 -29.17 17.97 12.51
C ALA A 104 -29.46 18.04 11.00
N GLU A 105 -28.60 18.67 10.22
CA GLU A 105 -28.73 18.73 8.76
C GLU A 105 -28.57 17.32 8.14
N TYR A 106 -27.62 16.53 8.62
CA TYR A 106 -27.47 15.15 8.16
C TYR A 106 -28.60 14.23 8.62
N ALA A 107 -29.17 14.46 9.79
CA ALA A 107 -30.37 13.76 10.21
C ALA A 107 -31.53 13.94 9.23
N ARG A 108 -31.69 15.16 8.66
CA ARG A 108 -32.65 15.42 7.58
C ARG A 108 -32.37 14.57 6.35
N ARG A 109 -31.11 14.52 5.90
CA ARG A 109 -30.70 13.72 4.73
C ARG A 109 -30.94 12.25 4.96
N PHE A 110 -30.65 11.73 6.14
CA PHE A 110 -30.93 10.34 6.51
C PHE A 110 -32.42 10.00 6.39
N ILE A 111 -33.32 10.85 6.92
CA ILE A 111 -34.76 10.65 6.79
C ILE A 111 -35.21 10.70 5.33
N GLN A 112 -34.73 11.67 4.56
CA GLN A 112 -35.03 11.78 3.12
C GLN A 112 -34.57 10.54 2.35
N LEU A 113 -33.43 9.95 2.73
CA LEU A 113 -32.94 8.71 2.15
C LEU A 113 -33.78 7.48 2.56
N GLY A 114 -34.60 7.57 3.62
CA GLY A 114 -35.45 6.49 4.09
C GLY A 114 -34.97 5.75 5.33
N VAL A 115 -33.95 6.27 6.01
CA VAL A 115 -33.49 5.78 7.32
C VAL A 115 -34.62 5.95 8.34
N LYS A 116 -34.84 4.97 9.23
CA LYS A 116 -35.94 4.93 10.19
C LYS A 116 -35.52 5.19 11.62
N ILE A 117 -34.32 4.85 11.99
CA ILE A 117 -33.77 4.98 13.33
C ILE A 117 -32.54 5.86 13.24
N ILE A 118 -32.56 7.01 13.91
CA ILE A 118 -31.45 7.97 13.87
C ILE A 118 -31.08 8.35 15.30
N GLY A 119 -29.79 8.36 15.53
CA GLY A 119 -29.17 8.76 16.80
C GLY A 119 -27.75 9.29 16.57
N GLY A 120 -26.94 9.20 17.61
CA GLY A 120 -25.53 9.58 17.56
C GLY A 120 -24.69 8.59 18.35
N CYS A 121 -23.39 8.63 18.13
CA CYS A 121 -22.40 7.81 18.82
C CYS A 121 -21.33 8.73 19.47
N CYS A 122 -20.05 8.44 19.31
CA CYS A 122 -18.97 9.16 19.97
C CYS A 122 -18.99 10.67 19.68
N GLY A 123 -18.82 11.45 20.72
CA GLY A 123 -18.81 12.91 20.64
C GLY A 123 -20.18 13.57 20.53
N THR A 124 -21.28 12.80 20.47
CA THR A 124 -22.64 13.37 20.52
C THR A 124 -23.13 13.48 21.96
N ASP A 125 -23.88 14.53 22.23
CA ASP A 125 -24.50 14.82 23.50
C ASP A 125 -26.01 15.15 23.35
N GLU A 126 -26.65 15.55 24.41
CA GLU A 126 -28.09 15.90 24.43
C GLU A 126 -28.43 17.03 23.48
N SER A 127 -27.52 18.00 23.26
CA SER A 127 -27.75 19.12 22.35
C SER A 127 -27.84 18.68 20.89
N HIS A 128 -27.01 17.72 20.50
CA HIS A 128 -27.03 17.07 19.18
C HIS A 128 -28.34 16.37 18.94
N ILE A 129 -28.76 15.51 19.89
CA ILE A 129 -30.03 14.76 19.79
C ILE A 129 -31.24 15.69 19.75
N LYS A 130 -31.23 16.75 20.56
CA LYS A 130 -32.31 17.75 20.59
C LYS A 130 -32.47 18.46 19.26
N LEU A 131 -31.37 18.91 18.64
CA LEU A 131 -31.44 19.58 17.33
C LEU A 131 -31.75 18.60 16.20
N MET A 132 -31.24 17.42 16.20
CA MET A 132 -31.61 16.35 15.25
C MET A 132 -33.12 16.08 15.34
N ARG A 133 -33.66 15.87 16.55
CA ARG A 133 -35.08 15.64 16.76
C ARG A 133 -35.94 16.80 16.25
N LYS A 134 -35.55 18.04 16.52
CA LYS A 134 -36.22 19.22 16.01
C LYS A 134 -36.22 19.30 14.49
N ALA A 135 -35.09 18.97 13.87
CA ALA A 135 -34.88 19.00 12.42
C ALA A 135 -35.75 17.98 11.67
N ILE A 136 -35.96 16.78 12.25
CA ILE A 136 -36.70 15.70 11.60
C ILE A 136 -38.21 15.77 11.83
N ASN A 137 -38.70 16.44 12.89
CA ASN A 137 -40.12 16.50 13.21
C ASN A 137 -40.97 17.16 12.13
N SER A 138 -40.39 17.98 11.24
CA SER A 138 -41.06 18.66 10.14
C SER A 138 -40.98 17.95 8.79
N ILE A 139 -40.34 16.76 8.76
CA ILE A 139 -40.11 16.04 7.50
C ILE A 139 -41.04 14.84 7.40
N ILE A 140 -41.79 14.78 6.31
CA ILE A 140 -42.55 13.57 5.93
C ILE A 140 -41.51 12.62 5.26
N PRO A 141 -41.30 11.41 5.79
CA PRO A 141 -40.36 10.46 5.15
C PRO A 141 -40.81 10.16 3.73
N HIS A 142 -39.93 10.34 2.76
CA HIS A 142 -40.23 9.90 1.40
C HIS A 142 -40.41 8.38 1.39
N LYS A 143 -41.33 7.87 0.54
CA LYS A 143 -41.32 6.44 0.19
C LYS A 143 -39.97 6.14 -0.39
N ARG A 144 -39.37 5.06 0.08
CA ARG A 144 -38.10 4.58 -0.49
C ARG A 144 -38.21 4.52 -2.01
N PRO A 145 -37.20 4.95 -2.77
CA PRO A 145 -37.14 4.62 -4.18
C PRO A 145 -37.32 3.10 -4.32
N THR A 146 -38.13 2.69 -5.29
CA THR A 146 -38.32 1.29 -5.64
C THR A 146 -36.97 0.62 -5.64
N ILE A 147 -36.86 -0.56 -5.00
CA ILE A 147 -35.66 -1.38 -5.08
C ILE A 147 -35.35 -1.47 -6.57
N VAL A 148 -34.35 -0.73 -6.98
CA VAL A 148 -33.66 -1.08 -8.21
C VAL A 148 -32.96 -2.36 -7.80
N THR A 149 -33.47 -3.52 -8.25
CA THR A 149 -32.59 -4.64 -8.49
C THR A 149 -31.49 -4.02 -9.33
N VAL A 150 -30.39 -3.67 -8.70
CA VAL A 150 -29.16 -3.43 -9.41
C VAL A 150 -28.93 -4.79 -10.06
N SER A 151 -29.43 -4.94 -11.31
CA SER A 151 -28.72 -5.79 -12.21
C SER A 151 -27.27 -5.36 -11.93
N LYS A 152 -26.45 -6.25 -11.40
CA LYS A 152 -25.01 -6.07 -11.49
C LYS A 152 -24.82 -5.71 -12.96
N GLU A 153 -24.83 -4.42 -13.28
CA GLU A 153 -24.07 -3.96 -14.41
C GLU A 153 -22.69 -4.47 -14.02
N MET A 154 -22.37 -5.62 -14.59
CA MET A 154 -21.02 -6.16 -14.46
C MET A 154 -20.18 -5.02 -15.00
N ILE A 155 -19.53 -4.30 -14.07
CA ILE A 155 -18.51 -3.35 -14.47
C ILE A 155 -17.60 -4.18 -15.35
N GLU A 156 -17.68 -3.98 -16.67
CA GLU A 156 -16.84 -4.70 -17.60
C GLU A 156 -15.40 -4.33 -17.28
N LYS A 157 -14.80 -5.18 -16.45
CA LYS A 157 -13.37 -5.08 -16.17
C LYS A 157 -12.66 -5.37 -17.48
N VAL A 158 -11.80 -4.46 -17.87
CA VAL A 158 -10.87 -4.70 -18.96
C VAL A 158 -9.94 -5.83 -18.54
N GLU A 159 -9.74 -6.81 -19.40
CA GLU A 159 -8.72 -7.84 -19.15
C GLU A 159 -7.35 -7.16 -18.98
N PRO A 160 -6.63 -7.41 -17.88
CA PRO A 160 -5.34 -6.77 -17.66
C PRO A 160 -4.32 -7.24 -18.69
N ILE A 161 -3.42 -6.35 -19.09
CA ILE A 161 -2.31 -6.70 -19.96
C ILE A 161 -1.48 -7.80 -19.27
N PRO A 162 -1.19 -8.93 -19.95
CA PRO A 162 -0.37 -10.01 -19.40
C PRO A 162 0.99 -9.50 -18.92
N VAL A 163 1.50 -10.00 -17.80
CA VAL A 163 2.77 -9.55 -17.17
C VAL A 163 3.91 -9.48 -18.17
N ALA A 164 4.06 -10.48 -19.02
CA ALA A 164 5.09 -10.54 -20.06
C ALA A 164 5.02 -9.41 -21.12
N GLN A 165 3.89 -8.69 -21.20
CA GLN A 165 3.68 -7.63 -22.18
C GLN A 165 3.70 -6.23 -21.57
N ARG A 166 3.80 -6.12 -20.23
CA ARG A 166 3.77 -4.83 -19.53
C ARG A 166 5.09 -4.06 -19.66
N SER A 167 6.22 -4.77 -19.61
CA SER A 167 7.58 -4.21 -19.70
C SER A 167 8.60 -5.28 -20.07
N ASN A 168 9.86 -4.88 -20.39
CA ASN A 168 10.94 -5.87 -20.57
C ASN A 168 11.26 -6.60 -19.26
N LEU A 169 11.24 -5.89 -18.13
CA LEU A 169 11.41 -6.51 -16.81
C LEU A 169 10.30 -7.56 -16.58
N GLY A 170 9.03 -7.22 -16.84
CA GLY A 170 7.90 -8.13 -16.73
C GLY A 170 8.02 -9.32 -17.67
N LYS A 171 8.54 -9.13 -18.89
CA LYS A 171 8.80 -10.22 -19.83
C LYS A 171 9.82 -11.21 -19.29
N LYS A 172 10.95 -10.73 -18.76
CA LYS A 172 12.00 -11.58 -18.17
C LYS A 172 11.51 -12.32 -16.94
N LEU A 173 10.84 -11.63 -16.01
CA LEU A 173 10.27 -12.26 -14.81
C LEU A 173 9.26 -13.36 -15.16
N ALA A 174 8.36 -13.09 -16.12
CA ALA A 174 7.39 -14.10 -16.58
C ALA A 174 8.03 -15.31 -17.29
N ALA A 175 9.20 -15.12 -17.91
CA ALA A 175 9.96 -16.18 -18.53
C ALA A 175 10.84 -16.98 -17.53
N GLY A 176 10.89 -16.57 -16.26
CA GLY A 176 11.79 -17.17 -15.27
C GLY A 176 13.26 -16.77 -15.45
N GLU A 177 13.56 -15.74 -16.24
CA GLU A 177 14.92 -15.25 -16.44
C GLU A 177 15.41 -14.50 -15.20
N PHE A 178 16.71 -14.64 -14.92
CA PHE A 178 17.35 -13.89 -13.82
C PHE A 178 17.51 -12.42 -14.22
N VAL A 179 17.10 -11.50 -13.32
CA VAL A 179 17.11 -10.06 -13.60
C VAL A 179 18.04 -9.30 -12.66
N THR A 180 18.61 -8.22 -13.17
CA THR A 180 19.48 -7.32 -12.43
C THR A 180 18.93 -5.91 -12.37
N SER A 181 19.03 -5.27 -11.23
CA SER A 181 18.70 -3.87 -11.10
C SER A 181 19.66 -3.13 -10.17
N VAL A 182 19.80 -1.82 -10.37
CA VAL A 182 20.63 -0.98 -9.52
C VAL A 182 19.83 0.19 -8.99
N GLU A 183 19.92 0.42 -7.68
CA GLU A 183 19.27 1.56 -7.06
C GLU A 183 20.09 2.84 -7.21
N ILE A 184 19.45 3.89 -7.71
CA ILE A 184 20.03 5.22 -7.83
C ILE A 184 19.12 6.23 -7.15
N THR A 185 19.63 6.84 -6.09
CA THR A 185 18.91 7.89 -5.36
C THR A 185 18.82 9.17 -6.19
N PRO A 186 17.62 9.80 -6.29
CA PRO A 186 17.44 11.08 -6.95
C PRO A 186 18.35 12.19 -6.37
N PRO A 187 18.79 13.16 -7.17
CA PRO A 187 19.62 14.27 -6.70
C PRO A 187 18.88 15.16 -5.71
N ARG A 188 19.62 15.85 -4.83
CA ARG A 188 19.04 16.84 -3.89
C ARG A 188 18.60 18.13 -4.57
N GLY A 189 19.17 18.42 -5.74
CA GLY A 189 18.87 19.61 -6.53
C GLY A 189 18.11 19.28 -7.81
N CYS A 190 18.04 20.23 -8.73
CA CYS A 190 17.30 20.14 -9.99
C CYS A 190 18.17 19.67 -11.20
N ASP A 191 19.47 19.39 -11.02
CA ASP A 191 20.33 18.91 -12.10
C ASP A 191 20.43 17.38 -12.11
N PRO A 192 19.84 16.68 -13.12
CA PRO A 192 19.87 15.24 -13.23
C PRO A 192 21.09 14.70 -13.99
N LYS A 193 21.94 15.54 -14.58
CA LYS A 193 23.00 15.14 -15.53
C LYS A 193 23.89 14.01 -15.00
N ARG A 194 24.32 14.10 -13.74
CA ARG A 194 25.18 13.09 -13.13
C ARG A 194 24.46 11.74 -13.02
N VAL A 195 23.18 11.75 -12.66
CA VAL A 195 22.37 10.54 -12.53
C VAL A 195 22.14 9.93 -13.90
N LEU A 196 21.76 10.73 -14.90
CA LEU A 196 21.58 10.26 -16.28
C LEU A 196 22.84 9.60 -16.85
N LYS A 197 24.00 10.23 -16.68
CA LYS A 197 25.30 9.64 -17.08
C LYS A 197 25.61 8.33 -16.35
N SER A 198 25.17 8.20 -15.09
CA SER A 198 25.33 6.95 -14.33
C SER A 198 24.40 5.87 -14.85
N THR A 199 23.17 6.20 -15.21
CA THR A 199 22.20 5.25 -15.78
C THR A 199 22.57 4.80 -17.19
N GLU A 200 23.20 5.67 -18.02
CA GLU A 200 23.78 5.30 -19.32
C GLU A 200 24.82 4.18 -19.14
N LYS A 201 25.75 4.34 -18.21
CA LYS A 201 26.76 3.31 -17.91
C LYS A 201 26.16 1.98 -17.47
N LEU A 202 25.10 2.02 -16.66
CA LEU A 202 24.42 0.79 -16.23
C LEU A 202 23.75 0.08 -17.40
N LYS A 203 23.10 0.83 -18.30
CA LYS A 203 22.53 0.29 -19.53
C LYS A 203 23.58 -0.34 -20.44
N GLU A 204 24.71 0.34 -20.65
CA GLU A 204 25.84 -0.17 -21.46
C GLU A 204 26.44 -1.46 -20.91
N ASN A 205 26.31 -1.69 -19.59
CA ASN A 205 26.76 -2.91 -18.92
C ASN A 205 25.63 -3.93 -18.69
N GLY A 206 24.52 -3.84 -19.42
CA GLY A 206 23.49 -4.87 -19.46
C GLY A 206 22.58 -4.95 -18.24
N VAL A 207 22.56 -3.94 -17.37
CA VAL A 207 21.61 -3.88 -16.24
C VAL A 207 20.17 -3.75 -16.76
N ASP A 208 19.26 -4.56 -16.26
CA ASP A 208 17.89 -4.63 -16.78
C ASP A 208 17.02 -3.43 -16.37
N ALA A 209 17.15 -2.96 -15.14
CA ALA A 209 16.31 -1.88 -14.62
C ALA A 209 17.03 -1.00 -13.58
N ILE A 210 16.49 0.20 -13.36
CA ILE A 210 16.99 1.15 -12.37
C ILE A 210 15.92 1.39 -11.31
N ASN A 211 16.20 1.05 -10.07
CA ASN A 211 15.36 1.36 -8.92
C ASN A 211 15.55 2.83 -8.51
N ILE A 212 14.45 3.57 -8.40
CA ILE A 212 14.46 5.00 -8.08
C ILE A 212 13.65 5.24 -6.82
N PRO A 213 14.29 5.36 -5.63
CA PRO A 213 13.59 5.51 -4.37
C PRO A 213 12.89 6.85 -4.23
N ASP A 214 11.66 6.84 -3.70
CA ASP A 214 10.83 8.02 -3.48
C ASP A 214 11.08 8.61 -2.08
N GLY A 215 11.89 9.67 -2.02
CA GLY A 215 12.22 10.40 -0.80
C GLY A 215 12.71 9.49 0.35
N PRO A 216 13.75 8.67 0.13
CA PRO A 216 14.21 7.71 1.14
C PRO A 216 14.55 8.45 2.44
N ARG A 217 14.17 7.87 3.58
CA ARG A 217 14.29 8.45 4.94
C ARG A 217 13.55 9.79 5.07
N ALA A 218 12.46 9.97 4.31
CA ALA A 218 11.68 11.21 4.26
C ALA A 218 12.53 12.48 3.96
N LEU A 219 13.60 12.35 3.19
CA LEU A 219 14.45 13.46 2.78
C LEU A 219 13.98 14.06 1.47
N THR A 220 13.89 15.38 1.41
CA THR A 220 13.55 16.09 0.17
C THR A 220 14.60 15.90 -0.91
N ARG A 221 14.16 15.44 -2.08
CA ARG A 221 14.95 15.22 -3.28
C ARG A 221 14.12 15.55 -4.53
N MET A 222 14.77 15.55 -5.69
CA MET A 222 14.03 15.52 -6.96
C MET A 222 13.01 14.38 -6.93
N SER A 223 11.79 14.61 -7.40
CA SER A 223 10.74 13.59 -7.42
C SER A 223 11.21 12.35 -8.20
N ALA A 224 11.02 11.18 -7.61
CA ALA A 224 11.33 9.90 -8.23
C ALA A 224 10.56 9.70 -9.54
N GLN A 225 9.32 10.17 -9.61
CA GLN A 225 8.47 10.13 -10.80
C GLN A 225 9.12 10.91 -11.97
N HIS A 226 9.51 12.16 -11.73
CA HIS A 226 10.12 13.00 -12.77
C HIS A 226 11.46 12.44 -13.22
N LEU A 227 12.28 11.93 -12.30
CA LEU A 227 13.55 11.29 -12.66
C LEU A 227 13.32 10.01 -13.48
N SER A 228 12.30 9.21 -13.13
CA SER A 228 11.92 8.01 -13.89
C SER A 228 11.56 8.35 -15.35
N ILE A 229 10.78 9.41 -15.55
CA ILE A 229 10.41 9.89 -16.87
C ILE A 229 11.66 10.33 -17.65
N LEU A 230 12.54 11.13 -17.03
CA LEU A 230 13.79 11.57 -17.66
C LEU A 230 14.69 10.39 -18.06
N ILE A 231 14.89 9.42 -17.19
CA ILE A 231 15.70 8.22 -17.47
C ILE A 231 15.06 7.43 -18.63
N LYS A 232 13.76 7.20 -18.59
CA LYS A 232 13.05 6.48 -19.66
C LYS A 232 13.20 7.16 -21.01
N GLN A 233 13.02 8.49 -21.06
CA GLN A 233 13.05 9.26 -22.31
C GLN A 233 14.46 9.49 -22.84
N GLN A 234 15.43 9.79 -21.98
CA GLN A 234 16.76 10.21 -22.42
C GLN A 234 17.75 9.06 -22.50
N VAL A 235 17.65 8.07 -21.62
CA VAL A 235 18.56 6.91 -21.59
C VAL A 235 17.90 5.67 -22.20
N GLY A 236 16.59 5.51 -22.02
CA GLY A 236 15.83 4.38 -22.55
C GLY A 236 16.05 3.06 -21.79
N ILE A 237 16.58 3.09 -20.56
CA ILE A 237 16.56 1.97 -19.62
C ILE A 237 15.25 2.01 -18.82
N GLU A 238 14.76 0.86 -18.39
CA GLU A 238 13.52 0.78 -17.64
C GLU A 238 13.71 1.23 -16.17
N PRO A 239 12.96 2.24 -15.70
CA PRO A 239 12.89 2.53 -14.28
C PRO A 239 11.94 1.58 -13.56
N VAL A 240 12.29 1.20 -12.33
CA VAL A 240 11.38 0.71 -11.30
C VAL A 240 11.15 1.87 -10.34
N LEU A 241 10.04 2.54 -10.51
CA LEU A 241 9.68 3.69 -9.69
C LEU A 241 9.22 3.23 -8.32
N HIS A 242 9.92 3.59 -7.25
CA HIS A 242 9.38 3.45 -5.91
C HIS A 242 8.32 4.53 -5.69
N TYR A 243 7.19 4.15 -5.13
CA TYR A 243 6.10 5.06 -4.88
C TYR A 243 5.58 4.90 -3.45
N THR A 244 5.60 6.01 -2.70
CA THR A 244 5.20 6.04 -1.29
C THR A 244 3.77 6.52 -1.10
N CYS A 245 3.10 6.04 -0.03
CA CYS A 245 1.79 6.52 0.41
C CYS A 245 1.85 7.80 1.24
N ARG A 246 3.06 8.28 1.56
CA ARG A 246 3.30 9.35 2.55
C ARG A 246 2.85 10.73 2.14
N ASP A 247 3.18 11.15 0.93
CA ASP A 247 3.20 12.58 0.56
C ASP A 247 1.96 13.03 -0.22
N ARG A 248 1.12 12.11 -0.65
CA ARG A 248 -0.02 12.37 -1.54
C ARG A 248 -1.30 11.76 -0.99
N ASN A 249 -2.40 12.47 -1.17
CA ASN A 249 -3.72 11.91 -0.92
C ASN A 249 -4.13 10.96 -2.06
N LEU A 250 -5.22 10.23 -1.85
CA LEU A 250 -5.73 9.24 -2.78
C LEU A 250 -5.97 9.80 -4.19
N LEU A 251 -6.53 11.02 -4.30
CA LEU A 251 -6.75 11.68 -5.61
C LEU A 251 -5.44 11.98 -6.31
N GLY A 252 -4.44 12.48 -5.59
CA GLY A 252 -3.10 12.73 -6.11
C GLY A 252 -2.42 11.46 -6.57
N MET A 253 -2.52 10.37 -5.79
CA MET A 253 -1.97 9.06 -6.16
C MET A 253 -2.60 8.53 -7.44
N MET A 254 -3.93 8.58 -7.58
CA MET A 254 -4.63 8.14 -8.79
C MET A 254 -4.23 8.98 -10.00
N SER A 255 -4.17 10.31 -9.86
CA SER A 255 -3.75 11.21 -10.94
C SER A 255 -2.31 10.92 -11.39
N ASP A 256 -1.40 10.70 -10.44
CA ASP A 256 -0.02 10.32 -10.74
C ASP A 256 0.04 8.98 -11.50
N MET A 257 -0.70 7.96 -11.05
CA MET A 257 -0.71 6.64 -11.71
C MET A 257 -1.23 6.75 -13.15
N LEU A 258 -2.28 7.51 -13.41
CA LEU A 258 -2.78 7.71 -14.78
C LEU A 258 -1.75 8.46 -15.66
N GLY A 259 -1.14 9.51 -15.12
CA GLY A 259 -0.10 10.30 -15.82
C GLY A 259 1.15 9.48 -16.10
N LEU A 260 1.65 8.72 -15.13
CA LEU A 260 2.82 7.86 -15.28
C LEU A 260 2.59 6.74 -16.31
N ALA A 261 1.39 6.13 -16.32
CA ALA A 261 1.02 5.14 -17.32
C ALA A 261 1.06 5.74 -18.74
N ALA A 262 0.52 6.96 -18.91
CA ALA A 262 0.54 7.70 -20.18
C ALA A 262 1.98 8.05 -20.63
N MET A 263 2.89 8.31 -19.69
CA MET A 263 4.31 8.57 -19.95
C MET A 263 5.13 7.29 -20.17
N GLY A 264 4.51 6.11 -20.12
CA GLY A 264 5.16 4.83 -20.36
C GLY A 264 5.98 4.29 -19.17
N ILE A 265 5.81 4.83 -17.97
CA ILE A 265 6.38 4.25 -16.75
C ILE A 265 5.51 3.05 -16.36
N LYS A 266 6.08 1.86 -16.36
CA LYS A 266 5.35 0.61 -16.19
C LYS A 266 5.72 -0.16 -14.93
N ASN A 267 6.97 -0.08 -14.45
CA ASN A 267 7.40 -0.86 -13.31
C ASN A 267 7.34 0.00 -12.05
N LEU A 268 6.61 -0.45 -11.06
CA LEU A 268 6.46 0.20 -9.75
C LEU A 268 7.04 -0.69 -8.65
N LEU A 269 7.57 -0.07 -7.61
CA LEU A 269 7.77 -0.68 -6.30
C LEU A 269 6.94 0.10 -5.28
N ILE A 270 5.86 -0.50 -4.82
CA ILE A 270 4.92 0.12 -3.90
C ILE A 270 5.37 -0.08 -2.47
N ILE A 271 5.56 1.03 -1.75
CA ILE A 271 5.99 1.05 -0.35
C ILE A 271 5.12 2.02 0.46
N THR A 272 5.00 1.79 1.76
CA THR A 272 4.27 2.72 2.64
C THR A 272 5.00 4.05 2.76
N GLY A 273 6.32 4.02 2.91
CA GLY A 273 7.18 5.19 3.08
C GLY A 273 7.49 5.52 4.54
N ASP A 274 8.65 6.12 4.77
CA ASP A 274 9.11 6.55 6.09
C ASP A 274 8.32 7.76 6.58
N PRO A 275 7.98 7.88 7.87
CA PRO A 275 7.27 9.03 8.40
C PRO A 275 8.12 10.31 8.29
N PRO A 276 7.50 11.51 8.07
CA PRO A 276 8.23 12.78 7.95
C PRO A 276 9.13 13.11 9.13
N LYS A 277 8.81 12.62 10.33
CA LYS A 277 9.64 12.78 11.56
C LYS A 277 11.07 12.27 11.42
N MET A 278 11.34 11.34 10.48
CA MET A 278 12.68 10.82 10.20
C MET A 278 13.47 11.71 9.23
N GLY A 279 12.83 12.68 8.60
CA GLY A 279 13.41 13.50 7.53
C GLY A 279 13.81 14.90 7.97
N ASN A 280 14.08 15.74 6.97
CA ASN A 280 14.51 17.13 7.18
C ASN A 280 13.34 18.12 7.36
N PHE A 281 12.10 17.67 7.22
CA PHE A 281 10.88 18.43 7.49
C PHE A 281 9.95 17.63 8.42
N PRO A 282 10.29 17.49 9.71
CA PRO A 282 9.58 16.60 10.63
C PRO A 282 8.13 17.02 10.90
N ASP A 283 7.80 18.28 10.66
CA ASP A 283 6.45 18.85 10.86
C ASP A 283 5.60 18.80 9.58
N ALA A 284 6.13 18.26 8.48
CA ALA A 284 5.33 18.07 7.27
C ALA A 284 4.19 17.07 7.53
N THR A 285 3.02 17.37 6.98
CA THR A 285 1.85 16.47 7.13
C THR A 285 2.08 15.16 6.40
N ALA A 286 2.03 14.06 7.14
CA ALA A 286 1.96 12.72 6.56
C ALA A 286 0.50 12.43 6.18
N VAL A 287 0.25 12.05 4.95
CA VAL A 287 -1.12 11.82 4.45
C VAL A 287 -1.57 10.39 4.77
N PHE A 288 -0.87 9.38 4.25
CA PHE A 288 -1.13 7.96 4.50
C PHE A 288 -2.63 7.59 4.41
N ASP A 289 -3.35 8.07 3.39
CA ASP A 289 -4.75 7.68 3.14
C ASP A 289 -4.88 6.16 2.94
N VAL A 290 -3.82 5.53 2.43
CA VAL A 290 -3.66 4.09 2.28
C VAL A 290 -2.26 3.65 2.70
N ASP A 291 -2.08 2.36 2.98
CA ASP A 291 -0.76 1.74 3.10
C ASP A 291 -0.36 1.06 1.77
N SER A 292 0.78 0.38 1.76
CA SER A 292 1.26 -0.32 0.56
C SER A 292 0.31 -1.40 0.05
N ILE A 293 -0.50 -2.02 0.90
CA ILE A 293 -1.49 -3.02 0.49
C ILE A 293 -2.65 -2.34 -0.25
N GLY A 294 -3.19 -1.26 0.33
CA GLY A 294 -4.26 -0.46 -0.28
C GLY A 294 -3.84 0.16 -1.61
N LEU A 295 -2.61 0.69 -1.68
CA LEU A 295 -2.06 1.24 -2.91
C LEU A 295 -1.84 0.15 -3.98
N THR A 296 -1.37 -1.04 -3.60
CA THR A 296 -1.25 -2.19 -4.52
C THR A 296 -2.61 -2.55 -5.11
N HIS A 297 -3.65 -2.63 -4.27
CA HIS A 297 -5.02 -2.89 -4.73
C HIS A 297 -5.52 -1.81 -5.69
N MET A 298 -5.29 -0.53 -5.38
CA MET A 298 -5.64 0.60 -6.26
C MET A 298 -4.99 0.45 -7.63
N VAL A 299 -3.68 0.23 -7.69
CA VAL A 299 -2.95 0.09 -8.96
C VAL A 299 -3.39 -1.14 -9.74
N ASN A 300 -3.70 -2.25 -9.05
CA ASN A 300 -4.26 -3.44 -9.68
C ASN A 300 -5.64 -3.18 -10.29
N ASN A 301 -6.49 -2.39 -9.63
CA ASN A 301 -7.78 -1.98 -10.20
C ASN A 301 -7.57 -1.14 -11.48
N LEU A 302 -6.61 -0.22 -11.50
CA LEU A 302 -6.26 0.53 -12.71
C LEU A 302 -5.76 -0.38 -13.85
N ASN A 303 -5.07 -1.47 -13.54
CA ASN A 303 -4.71 -2.49 -14.52
C ASN A 303 -5.95 -3.19 -15.12
N HIS A 304 -7.07 -3.24 -14.38
CA HIS A 304 -8.35 -3.77 -14.85
C HIS A 304 -9.28 -2.69 -15.44
N GLY A 305 -8.76 -1.49 -15.68
CA GLY A 305 -9.51 -0.40 -16.31
C GLY A 305 -10.55 0.26 -15.41
N ILE A 306 -10.44 0.11 -14.09
CA ILE A 306 -11.36 0.71 -13.10
C ILE A 306 -10.59 1.46 -12.02
N ASP A 307 -11.19 2.53 -11.50
CA ASP A 307 -10.69 3.24 -10.32
C ASP A 307 -11.20 2.60 -9.00
N LEU A 308 -10.80 3.15 -7.85
CA LEU A 308 -11.28 2.67 -6.55
C LEU A 308 -12.78 2.91 -6.30
N GLY A 309 -13.38 3.88 -7.00
CA GLY A 309 -14.82 4.14 -6.95
C GLY A 309 -15.64 3.18 -7.81
N GLY A 310 -14.96 2.30 -8.58
CA GLY A 310 -15.59 1.40 -9.54
C GLY A 310 -15.91 2.07 -10.89
N ASN A 311 -15.40 3.28 -11.16
CA ASN A 311 -15.61 3.95 -12.44
C ASN A 311 -14.64 3.42 -13.49
N GLN A 312 -15.12 3.28 -14.73
CA GLN A 312 -14.28 2.89 -15.85
C GLN A 312 -13.30 4.01 -16.23
N ILE A 313 -12.02 3.68 -16.42
CA ILE A 313 -10.99 4.60 -16.91
C ILE A 313 -10.68 4.40 -18.41
N GLY A 314 -11.39 3.49 -19.06
CA GLY A 314 -11.38 3.28 -20.51
C GLY A 314 -10.27 2.36 -21.03
N CYS A 315 -9.20 2.09 -20.28
CA CYS A 315 -8.12 1.18 -20.68
C CYS A 315 -7.36 0.62 -19.47
N SER A 316 -6.62 -0.48 -19.68
CA SER A 316 -5.66 -0.99 -18.70
C SER A 316 -4.43 -0.09 -18.63
N THR A 317 -3.93 0.22 -17.42
CA THR A 317 -2.66 0.95 -17.25
C THR A 317 -1.43 0.09 -17.54
N GLY A 318 -1.53 -1.22 -17.36
CA GLY A 318 -0.46 -2.18 -17.64
C GLY A 318 0.76 -2.04 -16.74
N TYR A 319 0.56 -1.75 -15.45
CA TYR A 319 1.64 -1.70 -14.47
C TYR A 319 2.14 -3.09 -14.09
N LEU A 320 3.46 -3.25 -14.03
CA LEU A 320 4.14 -4.32 -13.31
C LEU A 320 4.31 -3.89 -11.86
N ILE A 321 3.65 -4.57 -10.94
CA ILE A 321 3.49 -4.15 -9.55
C ILE A 321 4.46 -4.91 -8.65
N GLY A 322 5.52 -4.24 -8.20
CA GLY A 322 6.44 -4.73 -7.18
C GLY A 322 6.03 -4.25 -5.79
N VAL A 323 6.37 -5.03 -4.79
CA VAL A 323 6.18 -4.69 -3.36
C VAL A 323 7.43 -4.96 -2.54
N GLY A 324 7.59 -4.22 -1.44
CA GLY A 324 8.68 -4.46 -0.49
C GLY A 324 8.41 -5.70 0.37
N LEU A 325 9.49 -6.42 0.72
CA LEU A 325 9.50 -7.61 1.58
C LEU A 325 10.64 -7.50 2.58
N ASN A 326 10.40 -7.76 3.86
CA ASN A 326 11.42 -7.73 4.90
C ASN A 326 11.63 -9.10 5.57
N PRO A 327 12.60 -9.90 5.11
CA PRO A 327 12.87 -11.23 5.68
C PRO A 327 13.45 -11.19 7.10
N CYS A 328 13.89 -10.02 7.57
CA CYS A 328 14.45 -9.80 8.91
C CYS A 328 13.53 -8.96 9.79
N ALA A 329 12.22 -8.92 9.51
CA ALA A 329 11.26 -8.18 10.32
C ALA A 329 11.24 -8.73 11.77
N ILE A 330 11.08 -7.84 12.75
CA ILE A 330 11.00 -8.22 14.17
C ILE A 330 9.81 -9.17 14.40
N ASP A 331 8.67 -8.86 13.79
CA ASP A 331 7.49 -9.71 13.78
C ASP A 331 7.36 -10.37 12.39
N ILE A 332 8.00 -11.52 12.26
CA ILE A 332 8.08 -12.24 10.99
C ILE A 332 6.74 -12.84 10.55
N GLU A 333 5.88 -13.24 11.50
CA GLU A 333 4.55 -13.77 11.22
C GLU A 333 3.65 -12.68 10.63
N ASN A 334 3.68 -11.49 11.22
CA ASN A 334 2.96 -10.34 10.69
C ASN A 334 3.48 -9.92 9.31
N GLU A 335 4.81 -9.93 9.09
CA GLU A 335 5.38 -9.62 7.77
C GLU A 335 4.94 -10.64 6.71
N MET A 336 4.95 -11.93 7.01
CA MET A 336 4.45 -12.98 6.13
C MET A 336 2.96 -12.78 5.81
N GLN A 337 2.16 -12.44 6.80
CA GLN A 337 0.74 -12.18 6.60
C GLN A 337 0.51 -10.93 5.76
N ARG A 338 1.23 -9.84 6.03
CA ARG A 338 1.18 -8.62 5.22
C ARG A 338 1.63 -8.89 3.78
N PHE A 339 2.65 -9.73 3.59
CA PHE A 339 3.11 -10.10 2.26
C PHE A 339 2.03 -10.89 1.49
N ARG A 340 1.35 -11.84 2.13
CA ARG A 340 0.18 -12.53 1.54
C ARG A 340 -0.90 -11.55 1.10
N TRP A 341 -1.20 -10.55 1.91
CA TRP A 341 -2.16 -9.51 1.54
C TRP A 341 -1.69 -8.66 0.35
N LYS A 342 -0.40 -8.32 0.26
CA LYS A 342 0.17 -7.61 -0.91
C LYS A 342 0.03 -8.44 -2.19
N VAL A 343 0.31 -9.74 -2.13
CA VAL A 343 0.14 -10.66 -3.26
C VAL A 343 -1.34 -10.77 -3.67
N ASN A 344 -2.23 -10.94 -2.71
CA ASN A 344 -3.68 -10.99 -2.96
C ASN A 344 -4.23 -9.65 -3.51
N ALA A 345 -3.62 -8.52 -3.17
CA ALA A 345 -3.94 -7.21 -3.70
C ALA A 345 -3.48 -7.02 -5.16
N GLY A 346 -2.64 -7.92 -5.70
CA GLY A 346 -2.23 -7.93 -7.10
C GLY A 346 -0.75 -7.61 -7.33
N ALA A 347 0.15 -7.89 -6.38
CA ALA A 347 1.58 -7.77 -6.60
C ALA A 347 2.07 -8.84 -7.59
N ASP A 348 2.92 -8.43 -8.54
CA ASP A 348 3.52 -9.29 -9.56
C ASP A 348 4.93 -9.78 -9.18
N PHE A 349 5.66 -9.05 -8.35
CA PHE A 349 6.99 -9.40 -7.85
C PHE A 349 7.28 -8.71 -6.51
N ALA A 350 8.35 -9.12 -5.83
CA ALA A 350 8.81 -8.43 -4.63
C ALA A 350 10.31 -8.13 -4.65
N ILE A 351 10.70 -7.05 -3.98
CA ILE A 351 12.11 -6.73 -3.69
C ILE A 351 12.30 -6.79 -2.18
N THR A 352 13.34 -7.50 -1.72
CA THR A 352 13.61 -7.58 -0.28
C THR A 352 14.27 -6.29 0.24
N GLN A 353 14.15 -6.06 1.54
CA GLN A 353 15.09 -5.19 2.25
C GLN A 353 16.52 -5.77 2.08
N PRO A 354 17.59 -4.94 2.29
CA PRO A 354 18.95 -5.43 2.18
C PRO A 354 19.19 -6.69 3.01
N VAL A 355 19.70 -7.73 2.35
CA VAL A 355 20.00 -9.03 2.94
C VAL A 355 21.48 -9.11 3.26
N PHE A 356 21.81 -9.54 4.47
CA PHE A 356 23.17 -9.87 4.91
C PHE A 356 23.27 -11.32 5.41
N ASP A 357 22.19 -11.94 5.82
CA ASP A 357 22.11 -13.36 6.15
C ASP A 357 21.34 -14.14 5.07
N VAL A 358 22.08 -14.81 4.20
CA VAL A 358 21.51 -15.61 3.11
C VAL A 358 20.66 -16.77 3.64
N ARG A 359 21.07 -17.40 4.74
CA ARG A 359 20.34 -18.56 5.33
C ARG A 359 18.97 -18.14 5.82
N ASN A 360 18.90 -16.97 6.50
CA ASN A 360 17.62 -16.41 6.96
C ASN A 360 16.69 -16.11 5.78
N LEU A 361 17.22 -15.52 4.68
CA LEU A 361 16.38 -15.29 3.49
C LEU A 361 15.88 -16.62 2.90
N VAL A 362 16.75 -17.62 2.72
CA VAL A 362 16.36 -18.92 2.14
C VAL A 362 15.29 -19.61 3.00
N GLU A 363 15.44 -19.58 4.33
CA GLU A 363 14.42 -20.11 5.25
C GLU A 363 13.07 -19.35 5.10
N PHE A 364 13.13 -18.03 5.04
CA PHE A 364 11.95 -17.21 4.84
C PHE A 364 11.24 -17.52 3.52
N LEU A 365 12.00 -17.63 2.42
CA LEU A 365 11.45 -17.99 1.10
C LEU A 365 10.78 -19.35 1.11
N GLY A 366 11.31 -20.30 1.88
CA GLY A 366 10.67 -21.61 2.10
C GLY A 366 9.27 -21.49 2.69
N LYS A 367 9.04 -20.55 3.62
CA LYS A 367 7.75 -20.32 4.30
C LYS A 367 6.70 -19.64 3.41
N ILE A 368 7.11 -18.94 2.35
CA ILE A 368 6.21 -18.21 1.43
C ILE A 368 6.17 -18.85 0.03
N LYS A 369 6.74 -20.03 -0.16
CA LYS A 369 6.85 -20.71 -1.46
C LYS A 369 5.50 -20.92 -2.15
N ASP A 370 4.44 -21.09 -1.38
CA ASP A 370 3.07 -21.26 -1.86
C ASP A 370 2.54 -20.03 -2.64
N LEU A 371 3.11 -18.84 -2.44
CA LEU A 371 2.68 -17.62 -3.12
C LEU A 371 3.16 -17.54 -4.58
N ASN A 372 4.16 -18.32 -4.95
CA ASN A 372 4.70 -18.43 -6.31
C ASN A 372 4.92 -17.08 -7.02
N ILE A 373 5.54 -16.13 -6.32
CA ILE A 373 5.82 -14.79 -6.81
C ILE A 373 7.34 -14.59 -6.98
N PRO A 374 7.82 -13.97 -8.08
CA PRO A 374 9.23 -13.65 -8.27
C PRO A 374 9.80 -12.77 -7.16
N ILE A 375 10.94 -13.16 -6.59
CA ILE A 375 11.64 -12.41 -5.56
C ILE A 375 12.97 -11.89 -6.11
N ILE A 376 13.23 -10.60 -5.94
CA ILE A 376 14.49 -9.94 -6.22
C ILE A 376 15.17 -9.62 -4.89
N ALA A 377 16.36 -10.13 -4.64
CA ALA A 377 17.06 -9.87 -3.39
C ALA A 377 17.77 -8.52 -3.41
N GLY A 378 17.53 -7.71 -2.39
CA GLY A 378 18.24 -6.46 -2.17
C GLY A 378 19.63 -6.70 -1.61
N ILE A 379 20.67 -6.21 -2.28
CA ILE A 379 22.07 -6.29 -1.87
C ILE A 379 22.62 -4.91 -1.59
N TRP A 380 23.18 -4.74 -0.41
CA TRP A 380 23.80 -3.49 0.03
C TRP A 380 25.28 -3.72 0.31
N PRO A 381 26.19 -3.34 -0.61
CA PRO A 381 27.63 -3.46 -0.37
C PRO A 381 28.05 -2.56 0.80
N LEU A 382 28.66 -3.15 1.81
CA LEU A 382 29.20 -2.42 2.97
C LEU A 382 30.42 -1.60 2.53
N ILE A 383 30.62 -0.43 3.15
CA ILE A 383 31.69 0.51 2.77
C ILE A 383 32.67 0.79 3.91
N SER A 384 32.32 0.38 5.12
CA SER A 384 33.13 0.54 6.33
C SER A 384 32.47 -0.20 7.50
N LEU A 385 33.23 -0.50 8.54
CA LEU A 385 32.68 -1.03 9.80
C LEU A 385 31.56 -0.12 10.36
N ARG A 386 31.77 1.20 10.39
CA ARG A 386 30.74 2.14 10.85
C ARG A 386 29.44 2.03 10.03
N ASN A 387 29.54 1.76 8.73
CA ASN A 387 28.34 1.55 7.90
C ASN A 387 27.66 0.22 8.25
N ALA A 388 28.42 -0.84 8.51
CA ALA A 388 27.87 -2.12 8.97
C ALA A 388 27.18 -1.99 10.33
N GLU A 389 27.80 -1.31 11.28
CA GLU A 389 27.21 -0.98 12.60
C GLU A 389 25.93 -0.15 12.46
N PHE A 390 25.94 0.86 11.59
CA PHE A 390 24.74 1.67 11.31
C PHE A 390 23.60 0.83 10.74
N MET A 391 23.89 -0.03 9.75
CA MET A 391 22.89 -0.92 9.17
C MET A 391 22.31 -1.87 10.20
N ASN A 392 23.16 -2.43 11.07
CA ASN A 392 22.72 -3.38 12.09
C ASN A 392 21.93 -2.75 13.24
N ASN A 393 22.29 -1.53 13.65
CA ASN A 393 21.76 -0.94 14.88
C ASN A 393 20.70 0.14 14.65
N GLU A 394 20.73 0.83 13.50
CA GLU A 394 19.90 2.00 13.23
C GLU A 394 18.85 1.76 12.14
N VAL A 395 18.99 0.72 11.33
CA VAL A 395 18.04 0.43 10.27
C VAL A 395 17.09 -0.69 10.70
N PRO A 396 15.80 -0.40 10.93
CA PRO A 396 14.86 -1.40 11.41
C PRO A 396 14.72 -2.58 10.44
N GLY A 397 14.78 -3.79 10.97
CA GLY A 397 14.61 -5.02 10.17
C GLY A 397 15.82 -5.37 9.31
N ILE A 398 16.99 -4.85 9.63
CA ILE A 398 18.26 -5.31 9.07
C ILE A 398 19.09 -5.93 10.20
N SER A 399 19.69 -7.08 9.92
CA SER A 399 20.64 -7.75 10.80
C SER A 399 21.88 -8.11 10.00
N VAL A 400 23.04 -7.68 10.49
CA VAL A 400 24.35 -8.00 9.91
C VAL A 400 25.00 -9.08 10.76
N PRO A 401 25.25 -10.30 10.22
CA PRO A 401 25.89 -11.40 10.96
C PRO A 401 27.26 -11.03 11.52
N GLU A 402 27.64 -11.61 12.66
CA GLU A 402 28.89 -11.27 13.35
C GLU A 402 30.16 -11.62 12.53
N ASP A 403 30.12 -12.65 11.73
CA ASP A 403 31.21 -13.00 10.81
C ASP A 403 31.46 -11.90 9.77
N ILE A 404 30.41 -11.29 9.23
CA ILE A 404 30.49 -10.12 8.34
C ILE A 404 31.03 -8.90 9.11
N MET A 405 30.52 -8.67 10.32
CA MET A 405 31.00 -7.58 11.19
C MET A 405 32.51 -7.73 11.48
N GLU A 406 32.97 -8.94 11.77
CA GLU A 406 34.40 -9.20 12.03
C GLU A 406 35.26 -9.00 10.77
N ARG A 407 34.80 -9.41 9.60
CA ARG A 407 35.48 -9.13 8.32
C ARG A 407 35.64 -7.62 8.10
N MET A 408 34.58 -6.85 8.33
CA MET A 408 34.62 -5.40 8.20
C MET A 408 35.53 -4.74 9.25
N ARG A 409 35.67 -5.34 10.45
CA ARG A 409 36.55 -4.86 11.54
C ARG A 409 38.03 -5.08 11.23
N GLN A 410 38.38 -6.11 10.47
CA GLN A 410 39.75 -6.44 10.09
C GLN A 410 40.32 -5.52 9.01
N ALA A 411 39.48 -4.82 8.26
CA ALA A 411 39.93 -3.87 7.23
C ALA A 411 40.71 -2.70 7.84
N LYS A 412 41.94 -2.46 7.37
CA LYS A 412 42.87 -1.45 7.92
C LYS A 412 42.75 -0.09 7.25
N SER A 413 42.13 -0.03 6.09
CA SER A 413 41.92 1.21 5.34
C SER A 413 40.48 1.31 4.79
N LYS A 414 40.07 2.49 4.33
CA LYS A 414 38.75 2.68 3.69
C LYS A 414 38.64 1.92 2.39
N GLU A 415 39.72 1.80 1.66
CA GLU A 415 39.84 1.06 0.41
C GLU A 415 39.69 -0.43 0.66
N GLU A 416 40.37 -0.97 1.66
CA GLU A 416 40.23 -2.38 2.05
C GLU A 416 38.82 -2.68 2.53
N ALA A 417 38.21 -1.83 3.36
CA ALA A 417 36.84 -2.02 3.83
C ALA A 417 35.83 -2.00 2.68
N LEU A 418 36.01 -1.15 1.68
CA LEU A 418 35.17 -1.12 0.51
C LEU A 418 35.32 -2.38 -0.33
N GLN A 419 36.55 -2.85 -0.57
CA GLN A 419 36.80 -4.08 -1.32
C GLN A 419 36.22 -5.29 -0.61
N GLU A 420 36.41 -5.38 0.71
CA GLU A 420 35.83 -6.44 1.53
C GLU A 420 34.29 -6.44 1.44
N GLY A 421 33.65 -5.26 1.54
CA GLY A 421 32.19 -5.14 1.40
C GLY A 421 31.68 -5.51 0.01
N ILE A 422 32.45 -5.24 -1.05
CA ILE A 422 32.15 -5.69 -2.42
C ILE A 422 32.23 -7.22 -2.50
N GLU A 423 33.28 -7.83 -1.94
CA GLU A 423 33.45 -9.29 -1.99
C GLU A 423 32.39 -10.02 -1.17
N ILE A 424 32.03 -9.50 0.02
CA ILE A 424 30.89 -10.01 0.81
C ILE A 424 29.61 -9.99 -0.05
N ALA A 425 29.33 -8.88 -0.73
CA ALA A 425 28.16 -8.75 -1.58
C ALA A 425 28.20 -9.76 -2.76
N ARG A 426 29.35 -9.99 -3.37
CA ARG A 426 29.55 -10.98 -4.44
C ARG A 426 29.32 -12.41 -3.95
N GLU A 427 29.85 -12.75 -2.77
CA GLU A 427 29.62 -14.06 -2.13
C GLU A 427 28.12 -14.29 -1.87
N MET A 428 27.39 -13.27 -1.36
CA MET A 428 25.95 -13.37 -1.16
C MET A 428 25.21 -13.61 -2.49
N ILE A 429 25.57 -12.91 -3.56
CA ILE A 429 24.96 -13.11 -4.89
C ILE A 429 25.17 -14.55 -5.36
N ARG A 430 26.40 -15.10 -5.26
CA ARG A 430 26.70 -16.48 -5.66
C ARG A 430 25.86 -17.49 -4.89
N GLN A 431 25.58 -17.24 -3.61
CA GLN A 431 24.74 -18.11 -2.78
C GLN A 431 23.25 -17.96 -3.07
N LEU A 432 22.79 -16.77 -3.49
CA LEU A 432 21.38 -16.47 -3.67
C LEU A 432 20.84 -16.79 -5.06
N LYS A 433 21.68 -16.91 -6.08
CA LYS A 433 21.26 -16.99 -7.49
C LYS A 433 20.24 -18.10 -7.78
N ASP A 434 20.33 -19.24 -7.09
CA ASP A 434 19.43 -20.38 -7.27
C ASP A 434 18.18 -20.31 -6.39
N HIS A 435 18.05 -19.29 -5.55
CA HIS A 435 16.96 -19.12 -4.61
C HIS A 435 16.03 -17.93 -4.94
N VAL A 436 16.52 -16.97 -5.74
CA VAL A 436 15.79 -15.76 -6.11
C VAL A 436 15.81 -15.56 -7.62
N GLN A 437 14.88 -14.75 -8.14
CA GLN A 437 14.77 -14.51 -9.58
C GLN A 437 15.53 -13.25 -10.02
N GLY A 438 16.23 -12.58 -9.13
CA GLY A 438 17.03 -11.41 -9.47
C GLY A 438 17.72 -10.79 -8.28
N ILE A 439 18.57 -9.82 -8.61
CA ILE A 439 19.33 -9.03 -7.63
C ILE A 439 19.11 -7.54 -7.87
N GLN A 440 18.86 -6.82 -6.79
CA GLN A 440 18.87 -5.36 -6.77
C GLN A 440 20.07 -4.90 -5.95
N VAL A 441 21.00 -4.14 -6.55
CA VAL A 441 22.17 -3.61 -5.85
C VAL A 441 22.01 -2.13 -5.57
N SER A 442 22.17 -1.72 -4.30
CA SER A 442 22.24 -0.32 -3.94
C SER A 442 23.65 0.22 -4.19
N ALA A 443 23.77 1.29 -5.02
CA ALA A 443 25.07 1.85 -5.40
C ALA A 443 25.69 2.65 -4.24
N PRO A 444 26.81 2.19 -3.63
CA PRO A 444 27.48 2.93 -2.56
C PRO A 444 27.87 4.34 -2.98
N PHE A 445 27.54 5.36 -2.17
CA PHE A 445 27.77 6.79 -2.47
C PHE A 445 27.20 7.26 -3.81
N GLY A 446 26.23 6.56 -4.39
CA GLY A 446 25.72 6.81 -5.75
C GLY A 446 26.76 6.55 -6.84
N LYS A 447 27.83 5.79 -6.55
CA LYS A 447 28.87 5.43 -7.50
C LYS A 447 28.53 4.07 -8.13
N VAL A 448 27.93 4.10 -9.30
CA VAL A 448 27.50 2.90 -10.04
C VAL A 448 28.63 1.93 -10.37
N LYS A 449 29.89 2.41 -10.41
CA LYS A 449 31.07 1.58 -10.59
C LYS A 449 31.09 0.40 -9.58
N TYR A 450 30.81 0.66 -8.30
CA TYR A 450 30.85 -0.38 -7.27
C TYR A 450 29.67 -1.34 -7.39
N ALA A 451 28.51 -0.86 -7.84
CA ALA A 451 27.38 -1.76 -8.11
C ALA A 451 27.70 -2.71 -9.29
N LEU A 452 28.38 -2.21 -10.33
CA LEU A 452 28.85 -3.05 -11.45
C LEU A 452 29.91 -4.05 -11.01
N GLU A 453 30.85 -3.66 -10.14
CA GLU A 453 31.83 -4.58 -9.57
C GLU A 453 31.15 -5.72 -8.78
N VAL A 454 30.07 -5.40 -8.04
CA VAL A 454 29.28 -6.41 -7.33
C VAL A 454 28.55 -7.33 -8.32
N LEU A 455 27.90 -6.77 -9.34
CA LEU A 455 27.17 -7.55 -10.36
C LEU A 455 28.07 -8.44 -11.21
N ALA A 456 29.36 -8.10 -11.35
CA ALA A 456 30.33 -8.95 -12.04
C ALA A 456 30.49 -10.35 -11.41
N ALA A 457 29.98 -10.58 -10.18
CA ALA A 457 29.83 -11.92 -9.62
C ALA A 457 28.95 -12.84 -10.48
N LEU A 458 28.07 -12.28 -11.31
CA LEU A 458 27.19 -13.03 -12.20
C LEU A 458 27.92 -13.51 -13.47
N ASP A 459 28.95 -12.79 -13.94
CA ASP A 459 29.72 -13.15 -15.14
C ASP A 459 30.43 -14.50 -14.98
N ASP A 460 30.75 -14.87 -13.73
CA ASP A 460 31.38 -16.15 -13.40
C ASP A 460 30.34 -17.30 -13.30
N LEU A 461 29.04 -17.02 -13.44
CA LEU A 461 27.92 -17.92 -13.11
C LEU A 461 27.05 -18.29 -14.33
N PHE A 462 27.16 -17.54 -15.41
CA PHE A 462 26.48 -17.72 -16.70
C PHE A 462 27.50 -17.78 -17.85
#